data_1b31faa31d23523a45994c6793cb22e0
#
_entry.id   1b31faa31d23523a45994c6793cb22e0
#
_cell.length_a   1.000
_cell.length_b   1.000
_cell.length_c   1.000
_cell.angle_alpha   90.00
_cell.angle_beta   90.00
_cell.angle_gamma   90.00
#
_symmetry.space_group_name_H-M   'P 1'
#
loop_
_entity.id
_entity.type
_entity.pdbx_description
1 polymer ?
#
loop_
_entity_poly.entity_id
_entity_poly.type
_entity_poly.pdbx_seq_one_letter_code
_entity_poly.pdbx_strand_id
1 'polypeptide(L)'
;MIETLAIAGVVLVTTHLILNYLRLRHIPGPLFAAFTDFTRRGWVLAGDLHQKHTDLHRQYGTVVRVGPQAVLVSQPAAIDRIYGFKAKFLKSEFYDSIIPRIKGGKIPDVFATRDEDLHRRMRRPIANLYSISNLTNFEPLVLSTMQYFFARLDELFTDRDQVVDFGQWLQFFTFDVMGEVTFSRRLGFLEKGGDIEGVMENNWKYFRVAAPNTQMPILDYLWKDNPLLPTVSKRNPLADFGAARIQERLDMTDEQRDRINQRDFLSSFIQERQRNPDLPELTLPTWTNSNIQAGGDTTAIMASVVFYYLLKNPITLSTLQTEMDTAAHEGRISPLVTWKEAQTLPYLDACVKEASRLHPPIGFPLERIVPESGLTVDGHFIPPGTRVSMNPWAVHREVGLYGDDPETWRPERWMCEPEKKKVMYNSLLTFGAGHRVCLGKNLSYLEVYKLVPSMLQKYQLELVNPTADWSLETKWFTMPSGFHVRIKSRVC
;
A
#
# COMPACT_ATOMS: atom_id res chain seq x y z
N MET A 1 37.42 26.73 -27.58
CA MET A 1 36.18 25.95 -27.87
C MET A 1 35.70 25.13 -26.67
N ILE A 2 36.56 24.27 -26.05
CA ILE A 2 36.18 23.48 -24.85
C ILE A 2 35.85 24.40 -23.66
N GLU A 3 36.68 25.39 -23.35
CA GLU A 3 36.42 26.35 -22.27
C GLU A 3 35.14 27.16 -22.48
N THR A 4 34.86 27.59 -23.70
CA THR A 4 33.64 28.34 -24.06
C THR A 4 32.41 27.47 -23.86
N LEU A 5 32.47 26.18 -24.23
CA LEU A 5 31.39 25.21 -24.01
C LEU A 5 31.19 24.92 -22.52
N ALA A 6 32.28 24.81 -21.75
CA ALA A 6 32.21 24.61 -20.30
C ALA A 6 31.57 25.81 -19.59
N ILE A 7 31.96 27.03 -19.93
CA ILE A 7 31.39 28.28 -19.40
C ILE A 7 29.89 28.38 -19.76
N ALA A 8 29.53 28.10 -21.02
CA ALA A 8 28.13 28.09 -21.44
C ALA A 8 27.31 27.05 -20.66
N GLY A 9 27.86 25.85 -20.43
CA GLY A 9 27.23 24.81 -19.61
C GLY A 9 26.99 25.27 -18.16
N VAL A 10 28.00 25.89 -17.53
CA VAL A 10 27.87 26.44 -16.17
C VAL A 10 26.82 27.54 -16.11
N VAL A 11 26.78 28.46 -17.07
CA VAL A 11 25.79 29.53 -17.14
C VAL A 11 24.37 28.96 -17.29
N LEU A 12 24.18 27.97 -18.16
CA LEU A 12 22.86 27.31 -18.35
C LEU A 12 22.39 26.61 -17.08
N VAL A 13 23.26 25.85 -16.42
CA VAL A 13 22.94 25.15 -15.17
C VAL A 13 22.60 26.15 -14.07
N THR A 14 23.44 27.21 -13.90
CA THR A 14 23.20 28.24 -12.87
C THR A 14 21.89 28.98 -13.13
N THR A 15 21.62 29.37 -14.36
CA THR A 15 20.35 30.03 -14.75
C THR A 15 19.17 29.13 -14.46
N HIS A 16 19.24 27.84 -14.82
CA HIS A 16 18.19 26.85 -14.51
C HIS A 16 17.92 26.71 -13.02
N LEU A 17 18.97 26.64 -12.21
CA LEU A 17 18.85 26.57 -10.75
C LEU A 17 18.20 27.82 -10.16
N ILE A 18 18.61 29.02 -10.64
CA ILE A 18 18.04 30.29 -10.20
C ILE A 18 16.56 30.37 -10.58
N LEU A 19 16.20 30.06 -11.81
CA LEU A 19 14.80 30.08 -12.27
C LEU A 19 13.92 29.13 -11.48
N ASN A 20 14.38 27.91 -11.24
CA ASN A 20 13.67 26.95 -10.38
C ASN A 20 13.52 27.46 -8.94
N TYR A 21 14.58 28.07 -8.38
CA TYR A 21 14.51 28.66 -7.06
C TYR A 21 13.46 29.77 -6.99
N LEU A 22 13.52 30.74 -7.91
CA LEU A 22 12.64 31.90 -7.94
C LEU A 22 11.16 31.51 -8.09
N ARG A 23 10.88 30.47 -8.87
CA ARG A 23 9.52 29.99 -9.15
C ARG A 23 8.75 29.57 -7.90
N LEU A 24 9.43 28.95 -6.92
CA LEU A 24 8.83 28.40 -5.70
C LEU A 24 9.39 29.03 -4.42
N ARG A 25 10.09 30.19 -4.50
CA ARG A 25 10.75 30.84 -3.35
C ARG A 25 9.80 31.26 -2.22
N HIS A 26 8.51 31.44 -2.56
CA HIS A 26 7.47 31.84 -1.63
C HIS A 26 6.89 30.65 -0.85
N ILE A 27 7.26 29.42 -1.21
CA ILE A 27 6.85 28.21 -0.50
C ILE A 27 7.97 27.80 0.45
N PRO A 28 7.72 27.70 1.77
CA PRO A 28 8.73 27.34 2.75
C PRO A 28 9.22 25.92 2.59
N GLY A 29 10.45 25.65 3.03
CA GLY A 29 11.04 24.30 2.98
C GLY A 29 12.55 24.31 3.17
N PRO A 30 13.20 23.13 3.24
CA PRO A 30 14.64 23.02 3.39
C PRO A 30 15.39 23.65 2.22
N LEU A 31 16.39 24.48 2.52
CA LEU A 31 17.13 25.24 1.52
C LEU A 31 17.76 24.36 0.44
N PHE A 32 18.42 23.25 0.83
CA PHE A 32 19.04 22.36 -0.14
C PHE A 32 18.05 21.68 -1.08
N ALA A 33 16.84 21.36 -0.61
CA ALA A 33 15.78 20.80 -1.44
C ALA A 33 15.35 21.78 -2.55
N ALA A 34 15.52 23.08 -2.37
CA ALA A 34 15.20 24.08 -3.39
C ALA A 34 16.05 23.95 -4.65
N PHE A 35 17.23 23.34 -4.56
CA PHE A 35 18.21 23.28 -5.65
C PHE A 35 18.38 21.89 -6.25
N THR A 36 18.06 20.80 -5.50
CA THR A 36 18.32 19.44 -5.97
C THR A 36 17.37 18.40 -5.41
N ASP A 37 16.98 17.44 -6.24
CA ASP A 37 16.23 16.24 -5.84
C ASP A 37 17.11 15.18 -5.13
N PHE A 38 18.44 15.35 -5.08
CA PHE A 38 19.31 14.48 -4.27
C PHE A 38 18.91 14.49 -2.79
N THR A 39 18.40 15.62 -2.29
CA THR A 39 17.88 15.74 -0.92
C THR A 39 16.72 14.75 -0.70
N ARG A 40 15.76 14.70 -1.61
CA ARG A 40 14.63 13.75 -1.57
C ARG A 40 15.11 12.31 -1.65
N ARG A 41 16.02 12.04 -2.57
CA ARG A 41 16.63 10.72 -2.72
C ARG A 41 17.35 10.27 -1.46
N GLY A 42 18.08 11.18 -0.81
CA GLY A 42 18.75 10.95 0.48
C GLY A 42 17.78 10.55 1.58
N TRP A 43 16.62 11.21 1.70
CA TRP A 43 15.57 10.85 2.67
C TRP A 43 15.02 9.43 2.44
N VAL A 44 14.84 9.01 1.19
CA VAL A 44 14.42 7.64 0.87
C VAL A 44 15.51 6.63 1.23
N LEU A 45 16.78 6.95 0.96
CA LEU A 45 17.91 6.09 1.33
C LEU A 45 18.06 5.93 2.85
N ALA A 46 17.72 6.94 3.64
CA ALA A 46 17.72 6.87 5.10
C ALA A 46 16.67 5.87 5.64
N GLY A 47 15.56 5.66 4.92
CA GLY A 47 14.53 4.69 5.30
C GLY A 47 13.48 5.23 6.26
N ASP A 48 13.49 6.52 6.55
CA ASP A 48 12.61 7.23 7.49
C ASP A 48 11.70 8.27 6.81
N LEU A 49 11.46 8.13 5.51
CA LEU A 49 10.72 9.12 4.71
C LEU A 49 9.36 9.50 5.31
N HIS A 50 8.65 8.55 5.89
CA HIS A 50 7.36 8.77 6.55
C HIS A 50 7.47 9.76 7.71
N GLN A 51 8.49 9.60 8.57
CA GLN A 51 8.78 10.48 9.68
C GLN A 51 9.27 11.85 9.17
N LYS A 52 10.20 11.82 8.21
CA LYS A 52 10.78 13.05 7.63
C LYS A 52 9.73 13.97 7.05
N HIS A 53 8.76 13.43 6.32
CA HIS A 53 7.67 14.24 5.75
C HIS A 53 6.74 14.82 6.83
N THR A 54 6.46 14.05 7.88
CA THR A 54 5.69 14.54 9.04
C THR A 54 6.42 15.70 9.73
N ASP A 55 7.72 15.56 9.99
CA ASP A 55 8.54 16.60 10.63
C ASP A 55 8.65 17.86 9.77
N LEU A 56 8.76 17.71 8.45
CA LEU A 56 8.76 18.87 7.54
C LEU A 56 7.47 19.67 7.64
N HIS A 57 6.31 19.01 7.72
CA HIS A 57 5.04 19.73 7.90
C HIS A 57 4.91 20.37 9.27
N ARG A 58 5.45 19.76 10.34
CA ARG A 58 5.52 20.39 11.66
C ARG A 58 6.37 21.66 11.66
N GLN A 59 7.47 21.64 10.92
CA GLN A 59 8.43 22.75 10.88
C GLN A 59 7.99 23.88 9.94
N TYR A 60 7.43 23.55 8.76
CA TYR A 60 7.20 24.51 7.68
C TYR A 60 5.71 24.78 7.38
N GLY A 61 4.79 24.06 8.02
CA GLY A 61 3.35 24.21 7.81
C GLY A 61 2.78 23.24 6.77
N THR A 62 1.57 23.54 6.32
CA THR A 62 0.74 22.64 5.48
C THR A 62 1.21 22.51 4.05
N VAL A 63 2.00 23.47 3.54
CA VAL A 63 2.54 23.49 2.17
C VAL A 63 4.04 23.63 2.24
N VAL A 64 4.79 22.62 1.82
CA VAL A 64 6.24 22.53 1.99
C VAL A 64 6.94 22.24 0.67
N ARG A 65 7.92 23.06 0.31
CA ARG A 65 8.81 22.80 -0.82
C ARG A 65 9.81 21.70 -0.45
N VAL A 66 9.82 20.60 -1.23
CA VAL A 66 10.70 19.44 -0.97
C VAL A 66 11.64 19.11 -2.13
N GLY A 67 11.57 19.86 -3.20
CA GLY A 67 12.45 19.72 -4.37
C GLY A 67 12.48 20.99 -5.22
N PRO A 68 13.35 21.07 -6.23
CA PRO A 68 13.40 22.22 -7.14
C PRO A 68 12.03 22.55 -7.75
N GLN A 69 11.25 21.52 -8.08
CA GLN A 69 9.91 21.62 -8.63
C GLN A 69 8.92 20.67 -7.94
N ALA A 70 9.08 20.45 -6.63
CA ALA A 70 8.25 19.52 -5.86
C ALA A 70 7.75 20.14 -4.56
N VAL A 71 6.46 19.96 -4.29
CA VAL A 71 5.75 20.50 -3.13
C VAL A 71 4.95 19.38 -2.46
N LEU A 72 5.04 19.30 -1.13
CA LEU A 72 4.17 18.47 -0.28
C LEU A 72 3.04 19.32 0.27
N VAL A 73 1.86 18.72 0.37
CA VAL A 73 0.66 19.30 0.97
C VAL A 73 0.11 18.33 2.01
N SER A 74 -0.22 18.80 3.21
CA SER A 74 -0.84 17.99 4.27
C SER A 74 -2.30 18.35 4.56
N GLN A 75 -2.81 19.46 4.01
CA GLN A 75 -4.17 19.92 4.25
C GLN A 75 -5.22 18.96 3.66
N PRO A 76 -6.08 18.30 4.48
CA PRO A 76 -7.06 17.31 3.99
C PRO A 76 -8.02 17.85 2.93
N ALA A 77 -8.41 19.12 3.01
CA ALA A 77 -9.27 19.77 2.01
C ALA A 77 -8.68 19.82 0.57
N ALA A 78 -7.37 19.59 0.42
CA ALA A 78 -6.71 19.52 -0.88
C ALA A 78 -6.84 18.14 -1.55
N ILE A 79 -7.28 17.09 -0.84
CA ILE A 79 -7.36 15.71 -1.35
C ILE A 79 -8.21 15.65 -2.62
N ASP A 80 -9.45 16.14 -2.57
CA ASP A 80 -10.36 16.09 -3.72
C ASP A 80 -9.89 16.96 -4.88
N ARG A 81 -9.13 18.04 -4.61
CA ARG A 81 -8.58 18.92 -5.63
C ARG A 81 -7.43 18.28 -6.38
N ILE A 82 -6.58 17.48 -5.68
CA ILE A 82 -5.38 16.84 -6.25
C ILE A 82 -5.70 15.44 -6.79
N TYR A 83 -6.51 14.65 -6.08
CA TYR A 83 -6.73 13.24 -6.39
C TYR A 83 -8.18 12.91 -6.76
N GLY A 84 -9.13 13.82 -6.56
CA GLY A 84 -10.56 13.58 -6.76
C GLY A 84 -10.94 13.20 -8.19
N PHE A 85 -12.16 12.73 -8.39
CA PHE A 85 -12.65 12.27 -9.70
C PHE A 85 -12.63 13.34 -10.79
N LYS A 86 -12.78 14.60 -10.43
CA LYS A 86 -12.77 15.74 -11.35
C LYS A 86 -11.39 16.40 -11.48
N ALA A 87 -10.40 15.93 -10.71
CA ALA A 87 -9.06 16.49 -10.73
C ALA A 87 -8.35 16.16 -12.05
N LYS A 88 -7.75 17.19 -12.68
CA LYS A 88 -6.97 17.06 -13.91
C LYS A 88 -5.47 16.91 -13.66
N PHE A 89 -5.10 16.37 -12.50
CA PHE A 89 -3.72 16.23 -12.07
C PHE A 89 -3.16 14.88 -12.56
N LEU A 90 -2.30 14.93 -13.56
CA LEU A 90 -1.68 13.74 -14.13
C LEU A 90 -0.57 13.18 -13.20
N LYS A 91 -0.25 11.92 -13.34
CA LYS A 91 0.91 11.31 -12.67
C LYS A 91 2.22 11.90 -13.20
N SER A 92 3.21 12.09 -12.30
CA SER A 92 4.55 12.56 -12.66
C SER A 92 5.46 11.43 -13.18
N GLU A 93 6.68 11.78 -13.61
CA GLU A 93 7.73 10.83 -14.00
C GLU A 93 8.18 9.91 -12.86
N PHE A 94 7.85 10.25 -11.61
CA PHE A 94 8.05 9.40 -10.43
C PHE A 94 7.65 7.93 -10.69
N TYR A 95 6.53 7.72 -11.36
CA TYR A 95 5.99 6.38 -11.62
C TYR A 95 6.79 5.60 -12.68
N ASP A 96 7.56 6.27 -13.52
CA ASP A 96 8.37 5.62 -14.55
C ASP A 96 9.47 4.72 -13.97
N SER A 97 9.93 5.02 -12.75
CA SER A 97 10.95 4.24 -12.06
C SER A 97 10.46 2.88 -11.54
N ILE A 98 9.14 2.72 -11.38
CA ILE A 98 8.51 1.51 -10.84
C ILE A 98 7.70 0.74 -11.89
N ILE A 99 7.58 1.24 -13.12
CA ILE A 99 6.96 0.50 -14.22
C ILE A 99 7.81 -0.75 -14.52
N PRO A 100 7.22 -1.96 -14.55
CA PRO A 100 7.90 -3.16 -15.00
C PRO A 100 8.49 -3.00 -16.41
N ARG A 101 9.66 -3.61 -16.65
CA ARG A 101 10.33 -3.57 -17.95
C ARG A 101 10.69 -4.98 -18.41
N ILE A 102 10.54 -5.22 -19.71
CA ILE A 102 11.07 -6.41 -20.40
C ILE A 102 11.91 -5.94 -21.60
N LYS A 103 12.56 -6.88 -22.28
CA LYS A 103 13.24 -6.58 -23.56
C LYS A 103 12.23 -5.95 -24.52
N GLY A 104 12.46 -4.69 -24.89
CA GLY A 104 11.60 -3.93 -25.80
C GLY A 104 10.77 -2.82 -25.13
N GLY A 105 10.86 -2.61 -23.82
CA GLY A 105 10.29 -1.41 -23.22
C GLY A 105 9.54 -1.58 -21.90
N LYS A 106 8.79 -0.55 -21.55
CA LYS A 106 7.97 -0.49 -20.34
C LYS A 106 6.69 -1.32 -20.52
N ILE A 107 6.33 -2.10 -19.52
CA ILE A 107 5.06 -2.85 -19.48
C ILE A 107 4.03 -2.00 -18.73
N PRO A 108 3.00 -1.46 -19.39
CA PRO A 108 1.97 -0.70 -18.69
C PRO A 108 1.22 -1.57 -17.70
N ASP A 109 1.02 -1.08 -16.48
CA ASP A 109 0.15 -1.68 -15.47
C ASP A 109 -0.87 -0.64 -14.96
N VAL A 110 -1.90 -1.09 -14.27
CA VAL A 110 -2.98 -0.24 -13.76
C VAL A 110 -2.46 0.79 -12.74
N PHE A 111 -1.42 0.43 -11.97
CA PHE A 111 -0.90 1.33 -10.95
C PHE A 111 0.03 2.39 -11.54
N ALA A 112 1.06 2.01 -12.28
CA ALA A 112 2.15 2.92 -12.65
C ALA A 112 1.89 3.72 -13.94
N THR A 113 1.00 3.26 -14.84
CA THR A 113 0.76 3.99 -16.09
C THR A 113 0.34 5.44 -15.88
N ARG A 114 0.98 6.36 -16.61
CA ARG A 114 0.71 7.81 -16.62
C ARG A 114 -0.35 8.20 -17.64
N ASP A 115 -0.62 7.33 -18.61
CA ASP A 115 -1.66 7.49 -19.61
C ASP A 115 -3.03 7.21 -18.98
N GLU A 116 -3.87 8.24 -18.87
CA GLU A 116 -5.18 8.14 -18.22
C GLU A 116 -6.19 7.34 -19.06
N ASP A 117 -6.08 7.35 -20.39
CA ASP A 117 -6.96 6.58 -21.26
C ASP A 117 -6.61 5.09 -21.20
N LEU A 118 -5.31 4.76 -21.26
CA LEU A 118 -4.84 3.39 -21.06
C LEU A 118 -5.20 2.87 -19.67
N HIS A 119 -5.00 3.68 -18.63
CA HIS A 119 -5.42 3.33 -17.26
C HIS A 119 -6.90 2.98 -17.21
N ARG A 120 -7.76 3.83 -17.78
CA ARG A 120 -9.21 3.61 -17.79
C ARG A 120 -9.57 2.31 -18.53
N ARG A 121 -8.95 2.07 -19.68
CA ARG A 121 -9.15 0.85 -20.47
C ARG A 121 -8.73 -0.41 -19.72
N MET A 122 -7.59 -0.38 -19.01
CA MET A 122 -7.10 -1.52 -18.23
C MET A 122 -7.87 -1.72 -16.92
N ARG A 123 -8.30 -0.64 -16.26
CA ARG A 123 -8.97 -0.71 -14.95
C ARG A 123 -10.44 -1.08 -15.05
N ARG A 124 -11.18 -0.49 -16.01
CA ARG A 124 -12.64 -0.62 -16.13
C ARG A 124 -13.12 -2.07 -16.17
N PRO A 125 -12.52 -2.98 -16.96
CA PRO A 125 -12.97 -4.38 -17.05
C PRO A 125 -12.93 -5.11 -15.72
N ILE A 126 -11.91 -4.85 -14.90
CA ILE A 126 -11.66 -5.59 -13.66
C ILE A 126 -12.18 -4.89 -12.40
N ALA A 127 -12.58 -3.62 -12.47
CA ALA A 127 -12.94 -2.83 -11.27
C ALA A 127 -14.10 -3.45 -10.48
N ASN A 128 -15.09 -4.00 -11.16
CA ASN A 128 -16.26 -4.60 -10.50
C ASN A 128 -15.92 -5.89 -9.74
N LEU A 129 -14.85 -6.60 -10.13
CA LEU A 129 -14.41 -7.82 -9.44
C LEU A 129 -14.01 -7.52 -7.98
N TYR A 130 -13.55 -6.30 -7.70
CA TYR A 130 -13.15 -5.82 -6.38
C TYR A 130 -14.27 -5.09 -5.63
N SER A 131 -15.51 -5.10 -6.13
CA SER A 131 -16.67 -4.60 -5.37
C SER A 131 -16.96 -5.53 -4.20
N ILE A 132 -17.46 -4.98 -3.08
CA ILE A 132 -17.73 -5.80 -1.89
C ILE A 132 -18.74 -6.92 -2.18
N SER A 133 -19.72 -6.67 -3.03
CA SER A 133 -20.72 -7.68 -3.45
C SER A 133 -20.10 -8.88 -4.19
N ASN A 134 -19.04 -8.65 -4.96
CA ASN A 134 -18.31 -9.73 -5.62
C ASN A 134 -17.29 -10.38 -4.68
N LEU A 135 -16.63 -9.60 -3.83
CA LEU A 135 -15.62 -10.12 -2.90
C LEU A 135 -16.22 -11.07 -1.85
N THR A 136 -17.49 -10.92 -1.47
CA THR A 136 -18.14 -11.90 -0.59
C THR A 136 -18.23 -13.30 -1.22
N ASN A 137 -18.13 -13.41 -2.56
CA ASN A 137 -18.02 -14.71 -3.22
C ASN A 137 -16.65 -15.38 -3.02
N PHE A 138 -15.60 -14.60 -2.73
CA PHE A 138 -14.25 -15.10 -2.41
C PHE A 138 -14.07 -15.38 -0.91
N GLU A 139 -15.03 -15.00 -0.08
CA GLU A 139 -14.97 -15.19 1.36
C GLU A 139 -14.67 -16.65 1.77
N PRO A 140 -15.24 -17.70 1.13
CA PRO A 140 -14.89 -19.08 1.43
C PRO A 140 -13.40 -19.42 1.19
N LEU A 141 -12.77 -18.80 0.20
CA LEU A 141 -11.34 -19.00 -0.09
C LEU A 141 -10.45 -18.36 0.98
N VAL A 142 -10.80 -17.15 1.41
CA VAL A 142 -10.14 -16.48 2.56
C VAL A 142 -10.32 -17.32 3.82
N LEU A 143 -11.52 -17.86 4.06
CA LEU A 143 -11.82 -18.70 5.21
C LEU A 143 -10.99 -19.99 5.19
N SER A 144 -10.88 -20.68 4.05
CA SER A 144 -10.04 -21.87 3.88
C SER A 144 -8.59 -21.60 4.28
N THR A 145 -8.01 -20.49 3.80
CA THR A 145 -6.64 -20.12 4.15
C THR A 145 -6.51 -19.73 5.62
N MET A 146 -7.51 -19.05 6.20
CA MET A 146 -7.52 -18.68 7.62
C MET A 146 -7.59 -19.92 8.54
N GLN A 147 -8.41 -20.93 8.18
CA GLN A 147 -8.45 -22.20 8.90
C GLN A 147 -7.09 -22.92 8.86
N TYR A 148 -6.45 -22.94 7.70
CA TYR A 148 -5.14 -23.54 7.55
C TYR A 148 -4.07 -22.76 8.34
N PHE A 149 -4.11 -21.43 8.32
CA PHE A 149 -3.24 -20.59 9.14
C PHE A 149 -3.36 -20.92 10.63
N PHE A 150 -4.58 -21.01 11.16
CA PHE A 150 -4.82 -21.36 12.56
C PHE A 150 -4.32 -22.78 12.88
N ALA A 151 -4.55 -23.75 11.99
CA ALA A 151 -4.02 -25.10 12.17
C ALA A 151 -2.48 -25.12 12.26
N ARG A 152 -1.80 -24.31 11.41
CA ARG A 152 -0.33 -24.17 11.48
C ARG A 152 0.14 -23.51 12.78
N LEU A 153 -0.58 -22.47 13.26
CA LEU A 153 -0.25 -21.86 14.54
C LEU A 153 -0.44 -22.83 15.71
N ASP A 154 -1.52 -23.62 15.71
CA ASP A 154 -1.78 -24.65 16.71
C ASP A 154 -0.69 -25.72 16.71
N GLU A 155 -0.28 -26.16 15.53
CA GLU A 155 0.75 -27.18 15.37
C GLU A 155 2.13 -26.70 15.86
N LEU A 156 2.48 -25.46 15.59
CA LEU A 156 3.86 -24.99 15.75
C LEU A 156 4.09 -24.18 17.03
N PHE A 157 3.10 -23.41 17.50
CA PHE A 157 3.34 -22.35 18.46
C PHE A 157 2.40 -22.34 19.66
N THR A 158 1.11 -22.70 19.46
CA THR A 158 0.10 -22.54 20.50
C THR A 158 0.44 -23.38 21.73
N ASP A 159 0.43 -22.74 22.89
CA ASP A 159 0.72 -23.34 24.20
C ASP A 159 2.12 -24.01 24.33
N ARG A 160 3.09 -23.61 23.48
CA ARG A 160 4.43 -24.21 23.43
C ARG A 160 5.56 -23.30 23.91
N ASP A 161 5.27 -22.16 24.50
CA ASP A 161 6.24 -21.11 24.90
C ASP A 161 7.26 -20.73 23.80
N GLN A 162 6.87 -20.87 22.53
CA GLN A 162 7.70 -20.51 21.40
C GLN A 162 7.41 -19.08 20.98
N VAL A 163 8.47 -18.40 20.54
CA VAL A 163 8.40 -17.04 20.01
C VAL A 163 8.08 -17.11 18.52
N VAL A 164 7.09 -16.33 18.10
CA VAL A 164 6.66 -16.20 16.71
C VAL A 164 7.02 -14.81 16.20
N ASP A 165 7.68 -14.68 15.05
CA ASP A 165 7.66 -13.45 14.27
C ASP A 165 6.27 -13.32 13.65
N PHE A 166 5.39 -12.62 14.38
CA PHE A 166 3.98 -12.57 14.02
C PHE A 166 3.75 -11.74 12.76
N GLY A 167 4.56 -10.69 12.54
CA GLY A 167 4.51 -9.91 11.30
C GLY A 167 4.81 -10.78 10.08
N GLN A 168 5.82 -11.64 10.15
CA GLN A 168 6.17 -12.55 9.07
C GLN A 168 5.08 -13.61 8.82
N TRP A 169 4.48 -14.17 9.88
CA TRP A 169 3.40 -15.15 9.72
C TRP A 169 2.11 -14.54 9.17
N LEU A 170 1.81 -13.30 9.51
CA LEU A 170 0.74 -12.53 8.87
C LEU A 170 1.03 -12.30 7.38
N GLN A 171 2.29 -12.08 7.01
CA GLN A 171 2.70 -11.93 5.62
C GLN A 171 2.55 -13.26 4.85
N PHE A 172 2.93 -14.41 5.45
CA PHE A 172 2.67 -15.73 4.86
C PHE A 172 1.19 -15.96 4.63
N PHE A 173 0.35 -15.59 5.61
CA PHE A 173 -1.10 -15.71 5.51
C PHE A 173 -1.64 -14.89 4.32
N THR A 174 -1.29 -13.62 4.24
CA THR A 174 -1.83 -12.75 3.18
C THR A 174 -1.34 -13.14 1.78
N PHE A 175 -0.09 -13.59 1.62
CA PHE A 175 0.38 -14.13 0.35
C PHE A 175 -0.38 -15.41 -0.05
N ASP A 176 -0.64 -16.30 0.89
CA ASP A 176 -1.42 -17.51 0.63
C ASP A 176 -2.90 -17.22 0.35
N VAL A 177 -3.50 -16.19 0.99
CA VAL A 177 -4.82 -15.68 0.62
C VAL A 177 -4.80 -15.16 -0.81
N MET A 178 -3.80 -14.34 -1.18
CA MET A 178 -3.70 -13.83 -2.56
C MET A 178 -3.54 -14.95 -3.59
N GLY A 179 -2.83 -16.02 -3.25
CA GLY A 179 -2.76 -17.23 -4.07
C GLY A 179 -4.12 -17.92 -4.23
N GLU A 180 -4.82 -18.12 -3.13
CA GLU A 180 -6.12 -18.79 -3.09
C GLU A 180 -7.18 -18.01 -3.89
N VAL A 181 -7.32 -16.69 -3.66
CA VAL A 181 -8.31 -15.86 -4.37
C VAL A 181 -7.94 -15.62 -5.83
N THR A 182 -6.65 -15.68 -6.19
CA THR A 182 -6.20 -15.44 -7.56
C THR A 182 -6.21 -16.72 -8.41
N PHE A 183 -5.78 -17.86 -7.84
CA PHE A 183 -5.55 -19.10 -8.59
C PHE A 183 -6.37 -20.30 -8.08
N SER A 184 -7.21 -20.12 -7.05
CA SER A 184 -7.86 -21.21 -6.29
C SER A 184 -6.84 -22.17 -5.67
N ARG A 185 -5.66 -21.66 -5.29
CA ARG A 185 -4.56 -22.43 -4.72
C ARG A 185 -3.64 -21.54 -3.91
N ARG A 186 -3.35 -21.91 -2.66
CA ARG A 186 -2.32 -21.25 -1.83
C ARG A 186 -0.96 -21.29 -2.52
N LEU A 187 -0.14 -20.27 -2.27
CA LEU A 187 1.24 -20.22 -2.78
C LEU A 187 2.19 -21.15 -2.02
N GLY A 188 1.84 -21.52 -0.77
CA GLY A 188 2.58 -22.46 0.05
C GLY A 188 3.47 -21.84 1.13
N PHE A 189 3.34 -20.55 1.40
CA PHE A 189 4.11 -19.85 2.44
C PHE A 189 3.81 -20.41 3.84
N LEU A 190 2.53 -20.62 4.17
CA LEU A 190 2.11 -21.21 5.45
C LEU A 190 2.56 -22.66 5.57
N GLU A 191 2.52 -23.44 4.47
CA GLU A 191 2.96 -24.83 4.45
C GLU A 191 4.46 -24.93 4.76
N LYS A 192 5.29 -24.15 4.07
CA LYS A 192 6.73 -24.09 4.25
C LYS A 192 7.14 -23.42 5.57
N GLY A 193 6.32 -22.47 6.07
CA GLY A 193 6.71 -21.60 7.19
C GLY A 193 7.89 -20.68 6.82
N GLY A 194 7.98 -20.26 5.56
CA GLY A 194 9.08 -19.47 5.06
C GLY A 194 8.86 -18.90 3.66
N ASP A 195 9.75 -18.02 3.23
CA ASP A 195 9.69 -17.36 1.91
C ASP A 195 9.82 -18.39 0.76
N ILE A 196 8.85 -18.41 -0.13
CA ILE A 196 8.80 -19.27 -1.30
C ILE A 196 9.65 -18.64 -2.41
N GLU A 197 10.66 -19.38 -2.86
CA GLU A 197 11.59 -18.96 -3.93
C GLU A 197 12.18 -17.53 -3.76
N GLY A 198 12.14 -16.99 -2.53
CA GLY A 198 12.63 -15.65 -2.23
C GLY A 198 11.72 -14.54 -2.75
N VAL A 199 10.44 -14.79 -2.97
CA VAL A 199 9.48 -13.80 -3.51
C VAL A 199 9.43 -12.56 -2.64
N MET A 200 9.29 -12.70 -1.31
CA MET A 200 9.20 -11.60 -0.37
C MET A 200 10.52 -10.81 -0.33
N GLU A 201 11.64 -11.53 -0.20
CA GLU A 201 12.97 -10.92 -0.16
C GLU A 201 13.30 -10.17 -1.46
N ASN A 202 12.97 -10.76 -2.63
CA ASN A 202 13.21 -10.12 -3.93
C ASN A 202 12.33 -8.88 -4.14
N ASN A 203 11.06 -8.92 -3.69
CA ASN A 203 10.18 -7.75 -3.71
C ASN A 203 10.75 -6.61 -2.88
N TRP A 204 11.23 -6.91 -1.68
CA TRP A 204 11.86 -5.94 -0.81
C TRP A 204 13.16 -5.36 -1.38
N LYS A 205 14.03 -6.23 -1.93
CA LYS A 205 15.27 -5.82 -2.64
C LYS A 205 14.95 -4.91 -3.83
N TYR A 206 13.90 -5.22 -4.59
CA TYR A 206 13.47 -4.39 -5.70
C TYR A 206 13.12 -2.97 -5.24
N PHE A 207 12.29 -2.83 -4.20
CA PHE A 207 11.92 -1.50 -3.71
C PHE A 207 13.07 -0.75 -3.04
N ARG A 208 14.02 -1.43 -2.40
CA ARG A 208 15.24 -0.79 -1.88
C ARG A 208 16.06 -0.08 -2.98
N VAL A 209 16.01 -0.59 -4.20
CA VAL A 209 16.70 0.02 -5.35
C VAL A 209 15.79 0.99 -6.10
N ALA A 210 14.54 0.62 -6.36
CA ALA A 210 13.63 1.42 -7.17
C ALA A 210 13.14 2.68 -6.45
N ALA A 211 12.82 2.58 -5.16
CA ALA A 211 12.21 3.68 -4.41
C ALA A 211 13.08 4.95 -4.37
N PRO A 212 14.40 4.91 -4.09
CA PRO A 212 15.23 6.12 -4.18
C PRO A 212 15.26 6.75 -5.56
N ASN A 213 15.16 5.95 -6.62
CA ASN A 213 15.21 6.43 -7.99
C ASN A 213 13.90 7.10 -8.43
N THR A 214 12.78 6.78 -7.78
CA THR A 214 11.51 7.51 -8.02
C THR A 214 11.64 9.01 -7.77
N GLN A 215 12.56 9.42 -6.89
CA GLN A 215 12.81 10.82 -6.57
C GLN A 215 13.62 11.55 -7.64
N MET A 216 14.37 10.79 -8.44
CA MET A 216 15.21 11.28 -9.55
C MET A 216 15.09 10.34 -10.76
N PRO A 217 13.96 10.33 -11.47
CA PRO A 217 13.71 9.41 -12.58
C PRO A 217 14.76 9.47 -13.70
N ILE A 218 15.46 10.59 -13.82
CA ILE A 218 16.56 10.75 -14.77
C ILE A 218 17.68 9.71 -14.56
N LEU A 219 17.93 9.28 -13.32
CA LEU A 219 18.92 8.25 -13.02
C LEU A 219 18.51 6.89 -13.59
N ASP A 220 17.23 6.56 -13.50
CA ASP A 220 16.72 5.33 -14.12
C ASP A 220 16.78 5.40 -15.63
N TYR A 221 16.48 6.55 -16.22
CA TYR A 221 16.59 6.77 -17.66
C TYR A 221 18.02 6.58 -18.15
N LEU A 222 18.99 7.15 -17.44
CA LEU A 222 20.42 7.01 -17.78
C LEU A 222 20.95 5.60 -17.60
N TRP A 223 20.36 4.79 -16.71
CA TRP A 223 20.81 3.45 -16.38
C TRP A 223 19.99 2.36 -17.08
N LYS A 224 18.69 2.31 -16.87
CA LYS A 224 17.82 1.23 -17.33
C LYS A 224 17.48 1.33 -18.82
N ASP A 225 17.37 2.56 -19.33
CA ASP A 225 17.00 2.83 -20.72
C ASP A 225 18.25 3.13 -21.59
N ASN A 226 19.45 2.98 -21.05
CA ASN A 226 20.71 3.23 -21.78
C ASN A 226 21.07 2.02 -22.66
N PRO A 227 21.08 2.16 -23.99
CA PRO A 227 21.36 1.05 -24.91
C PRO A 227 22.81 0.55 -24.84
N LEU A 228 23.73 1.34 -24.24
CA LEU A 228 25.14 1.00 -24.08
C LEU A 228 25.41 0.14 -22.83
N LEU A 229 24.44 0.03 -21.92
CA LEU A 229 24.59 -0.76 -20.71
C LEU A 229 23.87 -2.11 -20.85
N PRO A 230 24.46 -3.20 -20.33
CA PRO A 230 23.77 -4.49 -20.34
C PRO A 230 22.47 -4.40 -19.57
N THR A 231 21.38 -4.77 -20.23
CA THR A 231 20.05 -4.84 -19.62
C THR A 231 20.10 -5.87 -18.49
N VAL A 232 20.11 -5.44 -17.24
CA VAL A 232 20.00 -6.33 -16.09
C VAL A 232 18.53 -6.74 -15.97
N SER A 233 18.11 -7.66 -16.83
CA SER A 233 16.86 -8.38 -16.66
C SER A 233 17.06 -9.35 -15.50
N LYS A 234 16.81 -8.89 -14.27
CA LYS A 234 16.73 -9.81 -13.15
C LYS A 234 15.45 -10.60 -13.28
N ARG A 235 15.56 -11.93 -13.18
CA ARG A 235 14.44 -12.84 -13.06
C ARG A 235 13.54 -12.35 -11.91
N ASN A 236 12.25 -12.26 -12.16
CA ASN A 236 11.25 -11.96 -11.12
C ASN A 236 10.48 -13.24 -10.80
N PRO A 237 10.78 -13.94 -9.68
CA PRO A 237 10.17 -15.22 -9.35
C PRO A 237 8.63 -15.14 -9.31
N LEU A 238 8.07 -14.02 -8.84
CA LEU A 238 6.63 -13.83 -8.81
C LEU A 238 6.02 -13.73 -10.22
N ALA A 239 6.70 -13.04 -11.15
CA ALA A 239 6.25 -12.94 -12.53
C ALA A 239 6.33 -14.30 -13.25
N ASP A 240 7.40 -15.06 -13.01
CA ASP A 240 7.56 -16.41 -13.55
C ASP A 240 6.49 -17.36 -13.00
N PHE A 241 6.22 -17.29 -11.68
CA PHE A 241 5.14 -18.05 -11.05
C PHE A 241 3.77 -17.69 -11.63
N GLY A 242 3.45 -16.40 -11.73
CA GLY A 242 2.19 -15.95 -12.33
C GLY A 242 2.03 -16.40 -13.78
N ALA A 243 3.08 -16.31 -14.60
CA ALA A 243 3.08 -16.78 -15.98
C ALA A 243 2.82 -18.29 -16.08
N ALA A 244 3.46 -19.10 -15.22
CA ALA A 244 3.23 -20.53 -15.15
C ALA A 244 1.80 -20.88 -14.79
N ARG A 245 1.18 -20.15 -13.83
CA ARG A 245 -0.23 -20.37 -13.44
C ARG A 245 -1.20 -19.95 -14.54
N ILE A 246 -0.91 -18.87 -15.26
CA ILE A 246 -1.71 -18.46 -16.43
C ILE A 246 -1.67 -19.55 -17.50
N GLN A 247 -0.47 -20.04 -17.84
CA GLN A 247 -0.31 -21.07 -18.85
C GLN A 247 -1.02 -22.37 -18.45
N GLU A 248 -0.83 -22.83 -17.22
CA GLU A 248 -1.53 -24.01 -16.68
C GLU A 248 -3.04 -23.86 -16.82
N ARG A 249 -3.62 -22.68 -16.51
CA ARG A 249 -5.05 -22.42 -16.63
C ARG A 249 -5.54 -22.41 -18.09
N LEU A 250 -4.73 -21.90 -19.03
CA LEU A 250 -5.06 -21.87 -20.45
C LEU A 250 -5.01 -23.26 -21.08
N ASP A 251 -4.11 -24.13 -20.62
CA ASP A 251 -3.93 -25.50 -21.13
C ASP A 251 -4.96 -26.50 -20.56
N MET A 252 -5.75 -26.10 -19.56
CA MET A 252 -6.78 -26.97 -18.98
C MET A 252 -7.91 -27.31 -19.97
N THR A 253 -8.38 -28.56 -19.94
CA THR A 253 -9.62 -28.96 -20.60
C THR A 253 -10.83 -28.31 -19.93
N ASP A 254 -11.96 -28.28 -20.63
CA ASP A 254 -13.19 -27.73 -20.06
C ASP A 254 -13.63 -28.50 -18.81
N GLU A 255 -13.49 -29.83 -18.82
CA GLU A 255 -13.78 -30.68 -17.65
C GLU A 255 -12.87 -30.34 -16.44
N GLN A 256 -11.61 -30.04 -16.68
CA GLN A 256 -10.70 -29.61 -15.63
C GLN A 256 -11.04 -28.20 -15.10
N ARG A 257 -11.45 -27.30 -15.99
CA ARG A 257 -11.90 -25.94 -15.59
C ARG A 257 -13.16 -26.00 -14.74
N ASP A 258 -14.09 -26.89 -15.03
CA ASP A 258 -15.34 -27.04 -14.26
C ASP A 258 -15.12 -27.53 -12.83
N ARG A 259 -14.00 -28.19 -12.55
CA ARG A 259 -13.58 -28.65 -11.21
C ARG A 259 -12.94 -27.55 -10.37
N ILE A 260 -12.52 -26.46 -10.99
CA ILE A 260 -11.91 -25.32 -10.29
C ILE A 260 -13.00 -24.32 -9.96
N ASN A 261 -12.80 -23.57 -8.87
CA ASN A 261 -13.66 -22.43 -8.59
C ASN A 261 -13.51 -21.37 -9.70
N GLN A 262 -14.39 -21.43 -10.71
CA GLN A 262 -14.39 -20.51 -11.86
C GLN A 262 -14.59 -19.03 -11.45
N ARG A 263 -14.73 -18.74 -10.16
CA ARG A 263 -14.92 -17.40 -9.61
C ARG A 263 -13.63 -16.76 -9.12
N ASP A 264 -12.46 -17.44 -9.26
CA ASP A 264 -11.20 -16.80 -8.90
C ASP A 264 -10.85 -15.63 -9.84
N PHE A 265 -9.91 -14.77 -9.38
CA PHE A 265 -9.53 -13.61 -10.19
C PHE A 265 -8.94 -13.99 -11.53
N LEU A 266 -8.11 -15.05 -11.63
CA LEU A 266 -7.50 -15.46 -12.90
C LEU A 266 -8.54 -15.86 -13.94
N SER A 267 -9.56 -16.64 -13.56
CA SER A 267 -10.66 -17.00 -14.47
C SER A 267 -11.39 -15.75 -14.98
N SER A 268 -11.66 -14.80 -14.06
CA SER A 268 -12.30 -13.53 -14.39
C SER A 268 -11.41 -12.66 -15.29
N PHE A 269 -10.10 -12.59 -15.01
CA PHE A 269 -9.14 -11.82 -15.83
C PHE A 269 -9.01 -12.39 -17.24
N ILE A 270 -9.00 -13.71 -17.40
CA ILE A 270 -8.98 -14.36 -18.71
C ILE A 270 -10.25 -13.98 -19.50
N GLN A 271 -11.43 -14.07 -18.89
CA GLN A 271 -12.70 -13.70 -19.54
C GLN A 271 -12.70 -12.22 -19.95
N GLU A 272 -12.28 -11.32 -19.05
CA GLU A 272 -12.25 -9.89 -19.35
C GLU A 272 -11.19 -9.55 -20.42
N ARG A 273 -10.06 -10.26 -20.46
CA ARG A 273 -9.06 -10.10 -21.51
C ARG A 273 -9.60 -10.56 -22.89
N GLN A 274 -10.37 -11.65 -22.94
CA GLN A 274 -11.02 -12.11 -24.16
C GLN A 274 -12.09 -11.15 -24.67
N ARG A 275 -12.85 -10.51 -23.76
CA ARG A 275 -13.86 -9.49 -24.10
C ARG A 275 -13.25 -8.17 -24.57
N ASN A 276 -12.00 -7.92 -24.24
CA ASN A 276 -11.28 -6.68 -24.55
C ASN A 276 -9.97 -6.97 -25.31
N PRO A 277 -10.04 -7.45 -26.58
CA PRO A 277 -8.88 -7.86 -27.36
C PRO A 277 -7.90 -6.70 -27.69
N ASP A 278 -8.40 -5.45 -27.68
CA ASP A 278 -7.60 -4.25 -27.96
C ASP A 278 -6.69 -3.80 -26.81
N LEU A 279 -6.75 -4.47 -25.65
CA LEU A 279 -5.83 -4.20 -24.56
C LEU A 279 -4.43 -4.72 -24.90
N PRO A 280 -3.36 -4.12 -24.34
CA PRO A 280 -2.00 -4.61 -24.54
C PRO A 280 -1.87 -6.10 -24.23
N GLU A 281 -1.04 -6.81 -24.99
CA GLU A 281 -0.85 -8.26 -24.86
C GLU A 281 -0.52 -8.71 -23.42
N LEU A 282 0.32 -7.94 -22.74
CA LEU A 282 0.77 -8.24 -21.38
C LEU A 282 -0.22 -7.81 -20.29
N THR A 283 -1.45 -7.39 -20.64
CA THR A 283 -2.45 -6.94 -19.64
C THR A 283 -2.83 -8.06 -18.67
N LEU A 284 -3.03 -9.28 -19.15
CA LEU A 284 -3.37 -10.43 -18.29
C LEU A 284 -2.25 -10.75 -17.29
N PRO A 285 -0.98 -10.92 -17.70
CA PRO A 285 0.12 -11.07 -16.76
C PRO A 285 0.24 -9.90 -15.76
N THR A 286 0.04 -8.65 -16.19
CA THR A 286 0.16 -7.50 -15.30
C THR A 286 -0.97 -7.44 -14.28
N TRP A 287 -2.21 -7.73 -14.63
CA TRP A 287 -3.32 -7.85 -13.68
C TRP A 287 -3.02 -8.92 -12.63
N THR A 288 -2.60 -10.12 -13.08
CA THR A 288 -2.34 -11.26 -12.21
C THR A 288 -1.19 -10.98 -11.23
N ASN A 289 -0.05 -10.51 -11.74
CA ASN A 289 1.13 -10.24 -10.91
C ASN A 289 0.90 -9.06 -9.96
N SER A 290 0.25 -7.98 -10.44
CA SER A 290 -0.07 -6.82 -9.60
C SER A 290 -1.03 -7.20 -8.46
N ASN A 291 -1.96 -8.13 -8.69
CA ASN A 291 -2.89 -8.58 -7.66
C ASN A 291 -2.13 -9.22 -6.48
N ILE A 292 -1.23 -10.16 -6.76
CA ILE A 292 -0.46 -10.86 -5.72
C ILE A 292 0.53 -9.90 -5.04
N GLN A 293 1.32 -9.16 -5.82
CA GLN A 293 2.37 -8.29 -5.30
C GLN A 293 1.81 -7.17 -4.43
N ALA A 294 0.68 -6.58 -4.83
CA ALA A 294 0.08 -5.49 -4.07
C ALA A 294 -0.67 -5.98 -2.82
N GLY A 295 -1.33 -7.14 -2.89
CA GLY A 295 -2.18 -7.64 -1.81
C GLY A 295 -1.41 -8.27 -0.66
N GLY A 296 -0.32 -8.98 -0.93
CA GLY A 296 0.46 -9.69 0.10
C GLY A 296 1.03 -8.75 1.16
N ASP A 297 2.01 -7.93 0.79
CA ASP A 297 2.74 -7.06 1.75
C ASP A 297 1.84 -6.02 2.42
N THR A 298 0.97 -5.35 1.67
CA THR A 298 0.19 -4.21 2.20
C THR A 298 -0.88 -4.66 3.20
N THR A 299 -1.55 -5.78 2.95
CA THR A 299 -2.56 -6.32 3.86
C THR A 299 -1.91 -6.90 5.11
N ALA A 300 -0.74 -7.54 4.97
CA ALA A 300 0.05 -8.01 6.12
C ALA A 300 0.46 -6.88 7.04
N ILE A 301 0.97 -5.76 6.49
CA ILE A 301 1.30 -4.57 7.27
C ILE A 301 0.04 -4.08 8.00
N MET A 302 -1.09 -3.94 7.31
CA MET A 302 -2.33 -3.45 7.91
C MET A 302 -2.80 -4.34 9.06
N ALA A 303 -2.79 -5.67 8.90
CA ALA A 303 -3.12 -6.62 9.96
C ALA A 303 -2.13 -6.52 11.13
N SER A 304 -0.82 -6.48 10.83
CA SER A 304 0.23 -6.33 11.85
C SER A 304 0.04 -5.07 12.68
N VAL A 305 -0.32 -3.96 12.04
CA VAL A 305 -0.56 -2.67 12.72
C VAL A 305 -1.73 -2.76 13.69
N VAL A 306 -2.84 -3.38 13.29
CA VAL A 306 -4.00 -3.56 14.17
C VAL A 306 -3.60 -4.39 15.40
N PHE A 307 -2.98 -5.54 15.21
CA PHE A 307 -2.56 -6.40 16.33
C PHE A 307 -1.51 -5.73 17.22
N TYR A 308 -0.52 -5.07 16.63
CA TYR A 308 0.53 -4.39 17.39
C TYR A 308 -0.05 -3.32 18.32
N TYR A 309 -0.89 -2.43 17.81
CA TYR A 309 -1.46 -1.38 18.65
C TYR A 309 -2.44 -1.93 19.70
N LEU A 310 -3.20 -2.97 19.40
CA LEU A 310 -4.03 -3.65 20.38
C LEU A 310 -3.17 -4.25 21.51
N LEU A 311 -2.10 -4.95 21.18
CA LEU A 311 -1.22 -5.59 22.18
C LEU A 311 -0.40 -4.57 22.98
N LYS A 312 -0.05 -3.42 22.39
CA LYS A 312 0.61 -2.31 23.10
C LYS A 312 -0.35 -1.53 24.02
N ASN A 313 -1.66 -1.67 23.83
CA ASN A 313 -2.68 -0.92 24.55
C ASN A 313 -3.72 -1.87 25.19
N PRO A 314 -3.41 -2.45 26.37
CA PRO A 314 -4.26 -3.48 26.99
C PRO A 314 -5.71 -3.05 27.27
N ILE A 315 -5.94 -1.75 27.54
CA ILE A 315 -7.30 -1.21 27.74
C ILE A 315 -8.12 -1.32 26.44
N THR A 316 -7.54 -0.91 25.32
CA THR A 316 -8.20 -1.00 24.00
C THR A 316 -8.44 -2.47 23.62
N LEU A 317 -7.47 -3.35 23.87
CA LEU A 317 -7.62 -4.78 23.61
C LEU A 317 -8.77 -5.36 24.44
N SER A 318 -8.82 -5.05 25.75
CA SER A 318 -9.89 -5.51 26.66
C SER A 318 -11.28 -4.99 26.22
N THR A 319 -11.37 -3.73 25.77
CA THR A 319 -12.61 -3.16 25.25
C THR A 319 -13.09 -3.91 24.00
N LEU A 320 -12.19 -4.19 23.07
CA LEU A 320 -12.52 -4.97 21.86
C LEU A 320 -12.90 -6.42 22.21
N GLN A 321 -12.18 -7.06 23.12
CA GLN A 321 -12.55 -8.39 23.59
C GLN A 321 -13.92 -8.45 24.25
N THR A 322 -14.27 -7.45 25.06
CA THR A 322 -15.60 -7.34 25.67
C THR A 322 -16.72 -7.18 24.60
N GLU A 323 -16.50 -6.36 23.57
CA GLU A 323 -17.43 -6.26 22.44
C GLU A 323 -17.64 -7.60 21.76
N MET A 324 -16.54 -8.31 21.47
CA MET A 324 -16.56 -9.60 20.77
C MET A 324 -17.20 -10.71 21.63
N ASP A 325 -16.87 -10.78 22.91
CA ASP A 325 -17.43 -11.78 23.82
C ASP A 325 -18.93 -11.60 23.99
N THR A 326 -19.39 -10.35 24.12
CA THR A 326 -20.82 -10.01 24.13
C THR A 326 -21.49 -10.45 22.84
N ALA A 327 -20.89 -10.13 21.70
CA ALA A 327 -21.43 -10.50 20.38
C ALA A 327 -21.47 -12.02 20.17
N ALA A 328 -20.47 -12.74 20.65
CA ALA A 328 -20.42 -14.21 20.59
C ALA A 328 -21.51 -14.84 21.49
N HIS A 329 -21.65 -14.35 22.73
CA HIS A 329 -22.68 -14.81 23.64
C HIS A 329 -24.11 -14.59 23.10
N GLU A 330 -24.33 -13.48 22.40
CA GLU A 330 -25.59 -13.15 21.71
C GLU A 330 -25.77 -13.89 20.38
N GLY A 331 -24.82 -14.70 19.94
CA GLY A 331 -24.89 -15.42 18.67
C GLY A 331 -24.76 -14.52 17.44
N ARG A 332 -24.22 -13.30 17.58
CA ARG A 332 -24.03 -12.34 16.47
C ARG A 332 -22.75 -12.58 15.68
N ILE A 333 -21.77 -13.26 16.27
CA ILE A 333 -20.53 -13.64 15.59
C ILE A 333 -20.22 -15.11 15.81
N SER A 334 -19.67 -15.74 14.76
CA SER A 334 -19.16 -17.11 14.77
C SER A 334 -17.67 -17.15 15.18
N PRO A 335 -17.13 -18.33 15.54
CA PRO A 335 -15.69 -18.47 15.86
C PRO A 335 -14.77 -18.04 14.73
N LEU A 336 -15.20 -18.23 13.49
CA LEU A 336 -14.55 -17.73 12.28
C LEU A 336 -15.44 -16.63 11.70
N VAL A 337 -15.19 -15.41 12.11
CA VAL A 337 -16.05 -14.27 11.84
C VAL A 337 -16.18 -14.02 10.33
N THR A 338 -17.42 -13.91 9.86
CA THR A 338 -17.72 -13.54 8.47
C THR A 338 -17.62 -12.02 8.28
N TRP A 339 -17.51 -11.58 7.02
CA TRP A 339 -17.56 -10.16 6.70
C TRP A 339 -18.80 -9.47 7.27
N LYS A 340 -19.97 -10.11 7.11
CA LYS A 340 -21.25 -9.56 7.59
C LYS A 340 -21.30 -9.43 9.11
N GLU A 341 -20.80 -10.40 9.84
CA GLU A 341 -20.72 -10.38 11.29
C GLU A 341 -19.75 -9.29 11.77
N ALA A 342 -18.57 -9.17 11.16
CA ALA A 342 -17.59 -8.13 11.52
C ALA A 342 -18.13 -6.70 11.38
N GLN A 343 -19.08 -6.45 10.47
CA GLN A 343 -19.73 -5.14 10.32
C GLN A 343 -20.65 -4.80 11.50
N THR A 344 -20.96 -5.75 12.37
CA THR A 344 -21.75 -5.53 13.61
C THR A 344 -20.90 -5.14 14.81
N LEU A 345 -19.59 -4.99 14.65
CA LEU A 345 -18.60 -4.69 15.69
C LEU A 345 -18.05 -3.26 15.51
N PRO A 346 -18.68 -2.23 16.06
CA PRO A 346 -18.29 -0.83 15.86
C PRO A 346 -16.93 -0.48 16.47
N TYR A 347 -16.50 -1.14 17.55
CA TYR A 347 -15.19 -0.89 18.14
C TYR A 347 -14.07 -1.55 17.33
N LEU A 348 -14.32 -2.73 16.75
CA LEU A 348 -13.43 -3.33 15.75
C LEU A 348 -13.22 -2.38 14.55
N ASP A 349 -14.32 -1.80 14.03
CA ASP A 349 -14.26 -0.82 12.92
C ASP A 349 -13.41 0.40 13.31
N ALA A 350 -13.55 0.90 14.54
CA ALA A 350 -12.76 2.00 15.07
C ALA A 350 -11.26 1.64 15.17
N CYS A 351 -10.91 0.45 15.67
CA CYS A 351 -9.54 -0.04 15.75
C CYS A 351 -8.89 -0.16 14.36
N VAL A 352 -9.57 -0.74 13.39
CA VAL A 352 -9.06 -0.90 12.02
C VAL A 352 -8.85 0.46 11.34
N LYS A 353 -9.75 1.41 11.53
CA LYS A 353 -9.60 2.77 10.99
C LYS A 353 -8.46 3.52 11.64
N GLU A 354 -8.30 3.40 12.96
CA GLU A 354 -7.20 4.06 13.68
C GLU A 354 -5.84 3.48 13.27
N ALA A 355 -5.73 2.17 13.12
CA ALA A 355 -4.54 1.52 12.58
C ALA A 355 -4.21 2.06 11.17
N SER A 356 -5.21 2.12 10.29
CA SER A 356 -5.06 2.64 8.92
C SER A 356 -4.62 4.11 8.90
N ARG A 357 -5.02 4.90 9.90
CA ARG A 357 -4.64 6.30 10.07
C ARG A 357 -3.18 6.43 10.53
N LEU A 358 -2.83 5.75 11.60
CA LEU A 358 -1.52 5.88 12.25
C LEU A 358 -0.39 5.29 11.41
N HIS A 359 -0.64 4.17 10.73
CA HIS A 359 0.37 3.49 9.95
C HIS A 359 -0.19 3.04 8.58
N PRO A 360 -0.38 3.96 7.64
CA PRO A 360 -0.67 3.58 6.26
C PRO A 360 0.50 2.77 5.68
N PRO A 361 0.24 1.63 5.02
CA PRO A 361 1.30 0.75 4.50
C PRO A 361 2.25 1.43 3.51
N ILE A 362 1.75 2.39 2.73
CA ILE A 362 2.56 3.16 1.79
C ILE A 362 3.11 4.40 2.50
N GLY A 363 4.44 4.47 2.63
CA GLY A 363 5.14 5.62 3.25
C GLY A 363 5.49 6.74 2.27
N PHE A 364 5.11 6.59 1.00
CA PHE A 364 5.44 7.52 -0.07
C PHE A 364 4.27 8.44 -0.44
N PRO A 365 4.56 9.71 -0.79
CA PRO A 365 3.58 10.59 -1.39
C PRO A 365 3.33 10.20 -2.84
N LEU A 366 2.06 10.22 -3.27
CA LEU A 366 1.66 9.86 -4.62
C LEU A 366 1.64 11.10 -5.52
N GLU A 367 2.74 11.36 -6.23
CA GLU A 367 2.94 12.58 -7.00
C GLU A 367 1.96 12.79 -8.15
N ARG A 368 1.63 14.07 -8.36
CA ARG A 368 0.85 14.60 -9.48
C ARG A 368 1.52 15.84 -10.06
N ILE A 369 1.19 16.16 -11.31
CA ILE A 369 1.58 17.41 -11.96
C ILE A 369 0.44 18.42 -11.84
N VAL A 370 0.74 19.61 -11.36
CA VAL A 370 -0.21 20.72 -11.29
C VAL A 370 -0.61 21.13 -12.70
N PRO A 371 -1.91 21.20 -13.03
CA PRO A 371 -2.40 21.58 -14.36
C PRO A 371 -2.20 23.07 -14.64
N GLU A 372 -2.49 23.50 -15.87
CA GLU A 372 -2.33 24.89 -16.34
C GLU A 372 -3.04 25.95 -15.48
N SER A 373 -4.11 25.57 -14.79
CA SER A 373 -4.83 26.47 -13.87
C SER A 373 -4.05 26.81 -12.58
N GLY A 374 -2.93 26.10 -12.31
CA GLY A 374 -2.26 26.17 -11.00
C GLY A 374 -3.06 25.52 -9.87
N LEU A 375 -2.54 25.61 -8.66
CA LEU A 375 -3.19 25.14 -7.44
C LEU A 375 -2.91 26.12 -6.30
N THR A 376 -3.93 26.63 -5.63
CA THR A 376 -3.73 27.43 -4.41
C THR A 376 -4.15 26.62 -3.19
N VAL A 377 -3.26 26.41 -2.22
CA VAL A 377 -3.54 25.73 -0.95
C VAL A 377 -3.01 26.61 0.17
N ASP A 378 -3.85 26.85 1.16
CA ASP A 378 -3.47 27.59 2.37
C ASP A 378 -2.73 28.93 2.07
N GLY A 379 -3.26 29.70 1.11
CA GLY A 379 -2.69 30.98 0.66
C GLY A 379 -1.46 30.87 -0.26
N HIS A 380 -0.88 29.68 -0.46
CA HIS A 380 0.26 29.46 -1.35
C HIS A 380 -0.19 29.07 -2.76
N PHE A 381 0.23 29.83 -3.76
CA PHE A 381 0.02 29.46 -5.16
C PHE A 381 1.11 28.52 -5.65
N ILE A 382 0.72 27.33 -6.11
CA ILE A 382 1.61 26.33 -6.70
C ILE A 382 1.45 26.40 -8.23
N PRO A 383 2.47 26.84 -8.98
CA PRO A 383 2.35 27.09 -10.40
C PRO A 383 2.22 25.81 -11.24
N PRO A 384 1.67 25.90 -12.47
CA PRO A 384 1.53 24.78 -13.40
C PRO A 384 2.84 24.01 -13.61
N GLY A 385 2.76 22.69 -13.85
CA GLY A 385 3.92 21.84 -14.08
C GLY A 385 4.74 21.50 -12.81
N THR A 386 4.40 22.06 -11.64
CA THR A 386 5.01 21.67 -10.35
C THR A 386 4.51 20.28 -9.97
N ARG A 387 5.42 19.45 -9.44
CA ARG A 387 5.05 18.17 -8.82
C ARG A 387 4.43 18.46 -7.45
N VAL A 388 3.20 18.02 -7.24
CA VAL A 388 2.49 18.14 -5.96
C VAL A 388 2.11 16.77 -5.46
N SER A 389 2.19 16.58 -4.15
CA SER A 389 1.84 15.30 -3.53
C SER A 389 1.41 15.46 -2.09
N MET A 390 0.72 14.44 -1.57
CA MET A 390 0.32 14.35 -0.17
C MET A 390 0.84 13.02 0.38
N ASN A 391 1.53 13.05 1.52
CA ASN A 391 1.96 11.85 2.20
C ASN A 391 0.88 11.45 3.22
N PRO A 392 0.31 10.22 3.14
CA PRO A 392 -0.68 9.76 4.11
C PRO A 392 -0.23 9.93 5.57
N TRP A 393 1.03 9.66 5.87
CA TRP A 393 1.60 9.79 7.22
C TRP A 393 1.50 11.22 7.79
N ALA A 394 1.67 12.23 6.96
CA ALA A 394 1.52 13.63 7.36
C ALA A 394 0.04 14.05 7.41
N VAL A 395 -0.74 13.73 6.38
CA VAL A 395 -2.17 14.09 6.29
C VAL A 395 -2.97 13.50 7.44
N HIS A 396 -2.68 12.25 7.82
CA HIS A 396 -3.39 11.56 8.89
C HIS A 396 -3.03 12.06 10.30
N ARG A 397 -2.13 13.04 10.39
CA ARG A 397 -1.70 13.68 11.64
C ARG A 397 -2.10 15.15 11.73
N GLU A 398 -3.01 15.56 10.86
CA GLU A 398 -3.53 16.93 10.86
C GLU A 398 -4.38 17.17 12.12
N VAL A 399 -3.94 18.13 12.96
CA VAL A 399 -4.53 18.40 14.29
C VAL A 399 -5.97 18.88 14.19
N GLY A 400 -6.29 19.75 13.23
CA GLY A 400 -7.65 20.28 13.04
C GLY A 400 -8.70 19.20 12.72
N LEU A 401 -8.25 18.04 12.21
CA LEU A 401 -9.12 16.92 11.86
C LEU A 401 -9.14 15.82 12.93
N TYR A 402 -7.95 15.45 13.43
CA TYR A 402 -7.80 14.29 14.32
C TYR A 402 -7.62 14.64 15.79
N GLY A 403 -7.58 15.93 16.13
CA GLY A 403 -7.44 16.45 17.51
C GLY A 403 -5.97 16.67 17.91
N ASP A 404 -5.78 17.16 19.15
CA ASP A 404 -4.47 17.59 19.65
C ASP A 404 -3.48 16.44 19.94
N ASP A 405 -3.97 15.19 19.84
CA ASP A 405 -3.20 13.97 20.07
C ASP A 405 -3.10 13.08 18.80
N PRO A 406 -2.70 13.60 17.63
CA PRO A 406 -2.76 12.86 16.37
C PRO A 406 -1.79 11.69 16.31
N GLU A 407 -0.78 11.63 17.17
CA GLU A 407 0.18 10.51 17.26
C GLU A 407 -0.32 9.38 18.16
N THR A 408 -1.34 9.64 18.98
CA THR A 408 -1.82 8.68 19.96
C THR A 408 -2.79 7.68 19.33
N TRP A 409 -2.59 6.39 19.66
CA TRP A 409 -3.57 5.34 19.38
C TRP A 409 -4.84 5.57 20.21
N ARG A 410 -5.93 5.92 19.55
CA ARG A 410 -7.22 6.19 20.20
C ARG A 410 -8.36 5.83 19.25
N PRO A 411 -8.81 4.58 19.22
CA PRO A 411 -9.94 4.15 18.40
C PRO A 411 -11.22 4.93 18.67
N GLU A 412 -11.42 5.41 19.89
CA GLU A 412 -12.59 6.17 20.33
C GLU A 412 -12.80 7.45 19.52
N ARG A 413 -11.75 7.99 18.84
CA ARG A 413 -11.93 9.13 17.93
C ARG A 413 -12.89 8.83 16.78
N TRP A 414 -13.03 7.55 16.39
CA TRP A 414 -13.95 7.09 15.36
C TRP A 414 -15.38 6.81 15.87
N MET A 415 -15.58 6.85 17.20
CA MET A 415 -16.86 6.71 17.88
C MET A 415 -17.57 8.07 18.07
N CYS A 416 -17.38 8.98 17.13
CA CYS A 416 -17.91 10.33 17.12
C CYS A 416 -19.14 10.44 16.22
N GLU A 417 -19.72 11.65 16.16
CA GLU A 417 -20.85 11.97 15.29
C GLU A 417 -20.64 11.57 13.83
N PRO A 418 -21.66 11.05 13.13
CA PRO A 418 -21.55 10.49 11.79
C PRO A 418 -20.90 11.43 10.77
N GLU A 419 -21.20 12.72 10.81
CA GLU A 419 -20.62 13.70 9.87
C GLU A 419 -19.12 13.89 10.11
N LYS A 420 -18.67 13.97 11.36
CA LYS A 420 -17.25 14.04 11.71
C LYS A 420 -16.53 12.75 11.29
N LYS A 421 -17.11 11.58 11.60
CA LYS A 421 -16.59 10.28 11.18
C LYS A 421 -16.41 10.20 9.66
N LYS A 422 -17.38 10.68 8.90
CA LYS A 422 -17.35 10.71 7.43
C LYS A 422 -16.24 11.62 6.90
N VAL A 423 -16.06 12.82 7.47
CA VAL A 423 -14.97 13.72 7.08
C VAL A 423 -13.61 13.09 7.35
N MET A 424 -13.42 12.51 8.55
CA MET A 424 -12.19 11.80 8.91
C MET A 424 -11.91 10.63 7.95
N TYR A 425 -12.92 9.81 7.65
CA TYR A 425 -12.80 8.67 6.75
C TYR A 425 -12.43 9.07 5.32
N ASN A 426 -13.08 10.12 4.78
CA ASN A 426 -12.79 10.64 3.44
C ASN A 426 -11.37 11.26 3.34
N SER A 427 -10.78 11.62 4.48
CA SER A 427 -9.42 12.14 4.56
C SER A 427 -8.35 11.07 4.73
N LEU A 428 -8.74 9.79 4.86
CA LEU A 428 -7.80 8.67 4.87
C LEU A 428 -7.26 8.41 3.47
N LEU A 429 -5.98 8.66 3.28
CA LEU A 429 -5.23 8.37 2.04
C LEU A 429 -4.57 6.99 2.05
N THR A 430 -4.83 6.13 3.02
CA THR A 430 -4.29 4.76 3.13
C THR A 430 -4.45 3.97 1.83
N PHE A 431 -5.58 4.16 1.16
CA PHE A 431 -5.90 3.55 -0.13
C PHE A 431 -5.89 4.55 -1.30
N GLY A 432 -5.36 5.75 -1.10
CA GLY A 432 -5.45 6.83 -2.08
C GLY A 432 -6.87 7.39 -2.24
N ALA A 433 -7.11 8.18 -3.29
CA ALA A 433 -8.42 8.80 -3.54
C ALA A 433 -8.75 8.88 -5.04
N GLY A 434 -10.03 9.17 -5.35
CA GLY A 434 -10.55 9.41 -6.70
C GLY A 434 -10.45 8.21 -7.63
N HIS A 435 -10.27 8.47 -8.93
CA HIS A 435 -10.25 7.42 -9.97
C HIS A 435 -9.03 6.51 -9.92
N ARG A 436 -8.01 6.86 -9.14
CA ARG A 436 -6.80 6.07 -8.88
C ARG A 436 -6.81 5.39 -7.50
N VAL A 437 -7.96 5.38 -6.80
CA VAL A 437 -8.12 4.67 -5.52
C VAL A 437 -7.74 3.19 -5.66
N CYS A 438 -7.18 2.60 -4.60
CA CYS A 438 -6.76 1.20 -4.59
C CYS A 438 -7.92 0.27 -5.01
N LEU A 439 -7.66 -0.62 -5.98
CA LEU A 439 -8.63 -1.66 -6.39
C LEU A 439 -8.87 -2.65 -5.26
N GLY A 440 -7.80 -3.10 -4.59
CA GLY A 440 -7.84 -4.10 -3.53
C GLY A 440 -8.36 -3.63 -2.18
N LYS A 441 -8.79 -2.36 -2.03
CA LYS A 441 -9.23 -1.80 -0.74
C LYS A 441 -10.23 -2.69 -0.01
N ASN A 442 -11.27 -3.15 -0.70
CA ASN A 442 -12.32 -3.96 -0.09
C ASN A 442 -11.83 -5.38 0.25
N LEU A 443 -10.91 -5.94 -0.56
CA LEU A 443 -10.31 -7.25 -0.28
C LEU A 443 -9.44 -7.18 0.98
N SER A 444 -8.58 -6.16 1.09
CA SER A 444 -7.76 -5.95 2.28
C SER A 444 -8.61 -5.77 3.55
N TYR A 445 -9.70 -5.00 3.46
CA TYR A 445 -10.64 -4.88 4.58
C TYR A 445 -11.31 -6.23 4.89
N LEU A 446 -11.77 -6.98 3.89
CA LEU A 446 -12.39 -8.28 4.10
C LEU A 446 -11.45 -9.22 4.87
N GLU A 447 -10.17 -9.25 4.51
CA GLU A 447 -9.16 -10.07 5.20
C GLU A 447 -8.96 -9.61 6.65
N VAL A 448 -8.73 -8.32 6.89
CA VAL A 448 -8.42 -7.79 8.22
C VAL A 448 -9.62 -7.88 9.16
N TYR A 449 -10.82 -7.52 8.71
CA TYR A 449 -12.04 -7.57 9.52
C TYR A 449 -12.46 -9.00 9.88
N LYS A 450 -12.03 -10.00 9.11
CA LYS A 450 -12.25 -11.43 9.43
C LYS A 450 -11.14 -11.96 10.35
N LEU A 451 -9.89 -11.67 10.01
CA LEU A 451 -8.73 -12.24 10.70
C LEU A 451 -8.65 -11.75 12.15
N VAL A 452 -8.77 -10.43 12.37
CA VAL A 452 -8.55 -9.84 13.70
C VAL A 452 -9.51 -10.41 14.75
N PRO A 453 -10.84 -10.38 14.57
CA PRO A 453 -11.74 -10.92 15.58
C PRO A 453 -11.65 -12.45 15.70
N SER A 454 -11.49 -13.19 14.61
CA SER A 454 -11.36 -14.66 14.69
C SER A 454 -10.10 -15.09 15.46
N MET A 455 -8.99 -14.35 15.26
CA MET A 455 -7.74 -14.60 15.97
C MET A 455 -7.88 -14.31 17.46
N LEU A 456 -8.46 -13.16 17.82
CA LEU A 456 -8.63 -12.74 19.22
C LEU A 456 -9.71 -13.54 19.96
N GLN A 457 -10.64 -14.19 19.27
CA GLN A 457 -11.57 -15.15 19.89
C GLN A 457 -10.83 -16.45 20.27
N LYS A 458 -9.92 -16.91 19.40
CA LYS A 458 -9.27 -18.22 19.57
C LYS A 458 -8.01 -18.16 20.43
N TYR A 459 -7.26 -17.05 20.34
CA TYR A 459 -5.95 -16.95 20.97
C TYR A 459 -5.80 -15.76 21.90
N GLN A 460 -5.00 -15.95 22.93
CA GLN A 460 -4.36 -14.90 23.71
C GLN A 460 -2.95 -14.67 23.13
N LEU A 461 -2.70 -13.47 22.65
CA LEU A 461 -1.41 -13.06 22.11
C LEU A 461 -0.67 -12.21 23.14
N GLU A 462 0.60 -12.54 23.40
CA GLU A 462 1.44 -11.83 24.36
C GLU A 462 2.71 -11.32 23.68
N LEU A 463 2.97 -10.00 23.76
CA LEU A 463 4.23 -9.45 23.26
C LEU A 463 5.41 -10.03 24.02
N VAL A 464 6.45 -10.47 23.32
CA VAL A 464 7.70 -10.97 23.92
C VAL A 464 8.41 -9.84 24.67
N ASN A 465 8.39 -8.64 24.12
CA ASN A 465 8.92 -7.43 24.78
C ASN A 465 7.87 -6.29 24.70
N PRO A 466 7.02 -6.13 25.74
CA PRO A 466 5.98 -5.11 25.75
C PRO A 466 6.51 -3.68 25.77
N THR A 467 7.74 -3.46 26.26
CA THR A 467 8.35 -2.12 26.37
C THR A 467 9.11 -1.70 25.13
N ALA A 468 9.59 -2.64 24.31
CA ALA A 468 10.25 -2.32 23.07
C ALA A 468 9.23 -1.93 21.97
N ASP A 469 9.58 -0.94 21.18
CA ASP A 469 8.87 -0.66 19.95
C ASP A 469 9.45 -1.45 18.79
N TRP A 470 8.61 -1.75 17.82
CA TRP A 470 9.06 -2.29 16.54
C TRP A 470 9.90 -1.26 15.78
N SER A 471 10.71 -1.68 14.84
CA SER A 471 11.41 -0.77 13.94
C SER A 471 10.68 -0.67 12.60
N LEU A 472 10.77 0.54 11.98
CA LEU A 472 10.12 0.84 10.72
C LEU A 472 11.17 1.21 9.67
N GLU A 473 11.10 0.60 8.49
CA GLU A 473 11.89 1.00 7.33
C GLU A 473 10.97 1.32 6.16
N THR A 474 11.09 2.53 5.60
CA THR A 474 10.31 2.98 4.45
C THR A 474 11.13 2.94 3.15
N LYS A 475 10.79 1.96 2.29
CA LYS A 475 11.36 1.82 0.94
C LYS A 475 10.29 1.66 -0.14
N TRP A 476 9.18 2.19 -0.04
CA TRP A 476 7.89 2.14 -0.68
C TRP A 476 6.82 1.81 0.35
N PHE A 477 6.82 0.58 0.85
CA PHE A 477 6.08 0.22 2.07
C PHE A 477 6.84 0.74 3.30
N THR A 478 6.11 1.08 4.35
CA THR A 478 6.66 1.26 5.68
C THR A 478 6.56 -0.06 6.41
N MET A 479 7.61 -0.85 6.27
CA MET A 479 7.67 -2.23 6.77
C MET A 479 8.04 -2.24 8.24
N PRO A 480 7.18 -2.81 9.12
CA PRO A 480 7.55 -3.05 10.51
C PRO A 480 8.42 -4.31 10.64
N SER A 481 9.30 -4.33 11.63
CA SER A 481 10.06 -5.50 12.03
C SER A 481 10.23 -5.57 13.55
N GLY A 482 10.43 -6.78 14.08
CA GLY A 482 10.53 -6.97 15.53
C GLY A 482 9.18 -7.21 16.23
N PHE A 483 8.14 -7.60 15.49
CA PHE A 483 6.83 -7.91 16.05
C PHE A 483 6.75 -9.40 16.47
N HIS A 484 7.26 -9.70 17.67
CA HIS A 484 7.34 -11.04 18.22
C HIS A 484 6.29 -11.27 19.32
N VAL A 485 5.58 -12.38 19.24
CA VAL A 485 4.56 -12.77 20.20
C VAL A 485 4.73 -14.21 20.67
N ARG A 486 4.11 -14.54 21.82
CA ARG A 486 3.74 -15.89 22.22
C ARG A 486 2.25 -16.07 22.03
N ILE A 487 1.85 -17.28 21.65
CA ILE A 487 0.45 -17.60 21.35
C ILE A 487 -0.02 -18.64 22.37
N LYS A 488 -1.12 -18.34 23.07
CA LYS A 488 -1.80 -19.25 23.98
C LYS A 488 -3.24 -19.47 23.52
N SER A 489 -3.79 -20.63 23.81
CA SER A 489 -5.23 -20.85 23.64
C SER A 489 -5.99 -19.90 24.56
N ARG A 490 -7.01 -19.23 24.04
CA ARG A 490 -7.90 -18.42 24.87
C ARG A 490 -8.95 -19.31 25.51
N VAL A 491 -8.97 -19.32 26.84
CA VAL A 491 -10.04 -19.94 27.62
C VAL A 491 -11.15 -18.91 27.76
N CYS A 492 -12.32 -19.17 27.17
CA CYS A 492 -13.53 -18.35 27.28
C CYS A 492 -14.34 -18.71 28.53
#